data_23b30c63a41f17a39cda246f59eccec5
#
_entry.id   23b30c63a41f17a39cda246f59eccec5
#
_cell.length_a   1.000
_cell.length_b   1.000
_cell.length_c   1.000
_cell.angle_alpha   90.00
_cell.angle_beta   90.00
_cell.angle_gamma   90.00
#
_symmetry.space_group_name_H-M   'P 1'
#
loop_
_entity.id
_entity.type
_entity.pdbx_description
1 polymer ?
#
loop_
_entity_poly.entity_id
_entity_poly.type
_entity_poly.pdbx_seq_one_letter_code
_entity_poly.pdbx_strand_id
1 'polypeptide(L)'
;MQIKRYLWAVVPSLLLAGSVLAGPIQQEQQSAPDNTKTNQGDASKNAKTADQQKMNPADRETTKKIRSALMDDKSLSTYAHNIKIITTDGMVTLKGPVRSEDEKSAIEAKARQIAGDSNVTNNLTVAPPKQ
;
A
#
# COMPACT_ATOMS: atom_id res chain seq x y z
N MET A 1 -52.85 22.83 10.89
CA MET A 1 -52.97 23.62 12.11
C MET A 1 -51.67 24.40 12.32
N GLN A 2 -51.74 25.75 12.06
CA GLN A 2 -50.90 26.86 12.52
C GLN A 2 -49.41 26.81 12.17
N ILE A 3 -48.95 27.31 11.10
CA ILE A 3 -48.51 28.67 10.69
C ILE A 3 -48.01 29.51 11.88
N LYS A 4 -46.72 29.79 11.92
CA LYS A 4 -46.20 31.10 12.35
C LYS A 4 -44.95 31.49 11.57
N ARG A 5 -45.24 32.38 10.65
CA ARG A 5 -44.34 33.29 9.95
C ARG A 5 -43.74 34.28 10.97
N TYR A 6 -42.44 34.50 10.93
CA TYR A 6 -41.85 35.75 11.41
C TYR A 6 -40.94 36.31 10.32
N LEU A 7 -41.55 37.32 9.64
CA LEU A 7 -40.86 38.38 8.94
C LEU A 7 -40.31 39.35 10.00
N TRP A 8 -39.07 39.77 9.89
CA TRP A 8 -38.56 41.07 10.33
C TRP A 8 -37.24 41.26 9.57
N ALA A 9 -37.21 42.04 8.53
CA ALA A 9 -37.05 43.48 8.44
C ALA A 9 -35.56 43.89 8.49
N VAL A 10 -35.08 44.12 7.33
CA VAL A 10 -34.24 45.18 6.78
C VAL A 10 -33.67 46.19 7.79
N VAL A 11 -32.31 46.31 7.80
CA VAL A 11 -31.62 47.56 8.05
C VAL A 11 -30.40 47.64 7.12
N PRO A 12 -30.30 48.70 6.29
CA PRO A 12 -29.07 49.02 5.58
C PRO A 12 -28.26 50.07 6.37
N SER A 13 -27.01 49.87 6.49
CA SER A 13 -26.02 50.92 6.86
C SER A 13 -24.67 50.57 6.28
N LEU A 14 -24.34 51.17 5.20
CA LEU A 14 -23.54 52.37 4.98
C LEU A 14 -22.03 52.18 5.26
N LEU A 15 -21.32 52.03 4.15
CA LEU A 15 -19.98 52.59 3.83
C LEU A 15 -18.96 52.76 4.97
N LEU A 16 -17.86 51.97 4.86
CA LEU A 16 -16.54 52.57 5.04
C LEU A 16 -15.55 51.88 4.07
N ALA A 17 -15.07 52.68 3.13
CA ALA A 17 -13.96 52.34 2.26
C ALA A 17 -12.69 52.17 3.11
N GLY A 18 -12.21 50.95 3.17
CA GLY A 18 -10.86 50.65 3.67
C GLY A 18 -10.17 49.85 2.59
N SER A 19 -9.35 50.55 1.81
CA SER A 19 -8.41 49.95 0.87
C SER A 19 -7.39 49.13 1.65
N VAL A 20 -7.62 47.85 1.79
CA VAL A 20 -6.57 46.92 2.19
C VAL A 20 -6.06 46.28 0.90
N LEU A 21 -4.88 46.67 0.49
CA LEU A 21 -4.05 45.94 -0.45
C LEU A 21 -3.83 44.54 0.13
N ALA A 22 -4.70 43.61 -0.21
CA ALA A 22 -4.41 42.22 -0.07
C ALA A 22 -3.39 41.85 -1.14
N GLY A 23 -2.15 41.76 -0.76
CA GLY A 23 -1.12 41.12 -1.55
C GLY A 23 -1.54 39.65 -1.83
N PRO A 24 -1.10 39.04 -2.92
CA PRO A 24 -1.40 37.66 -3.19
C PRO A 24 -0.85 36.81 -2.04
N ILE A 25 -1.74 36.16 -1.31
CA ILE A 25 -1.39 35.05 -0.46
C ILE A 25 -0.91 33.98 -1.44
N GLN A 26 0.39 33.90 -1.63
CA GLN A 26 0.99 32.68 -2.13
C GLN A 26 0.66 31.61 -1.08
N GLN A 27 -0.35 30.83 -1.36
CA GLN A 27 -0.43 29.49 -0.79
C GLN A 27 0.88 28.81 -1.22
N GLU A 28 1.84 28.74 -0.31
CA GLU A 28 2.87 27.73 -0.40
C GLU A 28 2.12 26.41 -0.44
N GLN A 29 1.93 25.94 -1.64
CA GLN A 29 1.56 24.57 -1.94
C GLN A 29 2.71 23.76 -1.38
N GLN A 30 2.57 23.33 -0.14
CA GLN A 30 3.41 22.33 0.47
C GLN A 30 3.26 21.11 -0.41
N SER A 31 4.12 21.01 -1.41
CA SER A 31 4.24 19.81 -2.23
C SER A 31 4.56 18.70 -1.24
N ALA A 32 3.63 17.79 -1.10
CA ALA A 32 3.90 16.52 -0.44
C ALA A 32 5.23 15.99 -1.00
N PRO A 33 6.11 15.43 -0.17
CA PRO A 33 7.38 14.92 -0.64
C PRO A 33 7.13 13.96 -1.79
N ASP A 34 7.62 14.33 -2.96
CA ASP A 34 7.49 13.55 -4.16
C ASP A 34 8.35 12.30 -4.02
N ASN A 35 7.72 11.21 -3.64
CA ASN A 35 8.35 9.90 -3.50
C ASN A 35 8.59 9.22 -4.87
N THR A 36 8.31 9.93 -5.95
CA THR A 36 8.39 9.40 -7.33
C THR A 36 9.81 8.99 -7.69
N LYS A 37 10.82 9.69 -7.18
CA LYS A 37 12.23 9.36 -7.45
C LYS A 37 12.71 8.12 -6.69
N THR A 38 12.17 7.85 -5.51
CA THR A 38 12.53 6.65 -4.73
C THR A 38 11.91 5.39 -5.34
N ASN A 39 10.74 5.52 -5.96
CA ASN A 39 10.10 4.43 -6.69
C ASN A 39 10.71 4.14 -8.08
N GLN A 40 11.42 5.11 -8.66
CA GLN A 40 12.10 4.90 -9.96
C GLN A 40 13.41 4.10 -9.83
N GLY A 41 14.04 4.08 -8.65
CA GLY A 41 15.26 3.32 -8.40
C GLY A 41 15.06 1.80 -8.34
N ASP A 42 13.84 1.34 -7.99
CA ASP A 42 13.50 -0.09 -7.91
C ASP A 42 12.89 -0.65 -9.20
N ALA A 43 12.82 0.16 -10.25
CA ALA A 43 12.46 -0.29 -11.59
C ALA A 43 13.64 -1.03 -12.25
N SER A 44 14.23 -1.98 -11.55
CA SER A 44 15.07 -3.01 -12.13
C SER A 44 14.24 -3.76 -13.15
N LYS A 45 14.70 -3.73 -14.34
CA LYS A 45 14.21 -4.11 -15.68
C LYS A 45 13.26 -5.32 -15.83
N ASN A 46 12.71 -5.90 -14.73
CA ASN A 46 11.72 -6.99 -14.74
C ASN A 46 10.83 -7.04 -13.47
N ALA A 47 10.86 -6.05 -12.59
CA ALA A 47 9.94 -6.04 -11.46
C ALA A 47 8.63 -5.38 -11.89
N LYS A 48 7.62 -6.19 -12.20
CA LYS A 48 6.26 -5.68 -12.40
C LYS A 48 5.82 -4.95 -11.13
N THR A 49 5.36 -3.72 -11.27
CA THR A 49 4.95 -2.87 -10.16
C THR A 49 3.65 -3.39 -9.51
N ALA A 50 3.37 -2.95 -8.28
CA ALA A 50 2.11 -3.28 -7.60
C ALA A 50 0.87 -2.88 -8.43
N ASP A 51 1.00 -1.88 -9.30
CA ASP A 51 -0.09 -1.45 -10.18
C ASP A 51 -0.34 -2.44 -11.32
N GLN A 52 0.69 -3.13 -11.81
CA GLN A 52 0.52 -4.20 -12.78
C GLN A 52 -0.13 -5.45 -12.18
N GLN A 53 0.06 -5.71 -10.87
CA GLN A 53 -0.65 -6.76 -10.15
C GLN A 53 -2.16 -6.47 -10.01
N LYS A 54 -2.55 -5.19 -9.95
CA LYS A 54 -3.95 -4.79 -9.88
C LYS A 54 -4.74 -5.13 -11.14
N MET A 55 -4.07 -5.34 -12.26
CA MET A 55 -4.71 -5.59 -13.55
C MET A 55 -5.08 -7.06 -13.76
N ASN A 56 -4.49 -8.00 -13.03
CA ASN A 56 -4.84 -9.42 -13.12
C ASN A 56 -5.57 -9.90 -11.85
N PRO A 57 -6.90 -10.15 -11.94
CA PRO A 57 -7.68 -10.62 -10.79
C PRO A 57 -7.21 -11.97 -10.22
N ALA A 58 -6.73 -12.89 -11.09
CA ALA A 58 -6.24 -14.20 -10.67
C ALA A 58 -4.95 -14.09 -9.85
N ASP A 59 -4.03 -13.22 -10.26
CA ASP A 59 -2.79 -12.98 -9.51
C ASP A 59 -3.06 -12.34 -8.14
N ARG A 60 -4.04 -11.44 -8.07
CA ARG A 60 -4.46 -10.85 -6.79
C ARG A 60 -5.05 -11.89 -5.85
N GLU A 61 -5.87 -12.78 -6.37
CA GLU A 61 -6.47 -13.86 -5.58
C GLU A 61 -5.40 -14.83 -5.06
N THR A 62 -4.44 -15.20 -5.90
CA THR A 62 -3.30 -16.04 -5.51
C THR A 62 -2.46 -15.36 -4.41
N THR A 63 -2.12 -14.09 -4.58
CA THR A 63 -1.39 -13.30 -3.57
C THR A 63 -2.15 -13.25 -2.25
N LYS A 64 -3.46 -13.03 -2.30
CA LYS A 64 -4.32 -12.98 -1.12
C LYS A 64 -4.35 -14.32 -0.38
N LYS A 65 -4.51 -15.43 -1.11
CA LYS A 65 -4.52 -16.76 -0.52
C LYS A 65 -3.20 -17.12 0.17
N ILE A 66 -2.07 -16.80 -0.49
CA ILE A 66 -0.75 -17.02 0.11
C ILE A 66 -0.60 -16.17 1.37
N ARG A 67 -0.95 -14.89 1.32
CA ARG A 67 -0.87 -14.01 2.49
C ARG A 67 -1.74 -14.49 3.65
N SER A 68 -2.96 -14.90 3.38
CA SER A 68 -3.85 -15.47 4.41
C SER A 68 -3.23 -16.71 5.05
N ALA A 69 -2.73 -17.64 4.24
CA ALA A 69 -2.09 -18.86 4.74
C ALA A 69 -0.85 -18.60 5.60
N LEU A 70 -0.09 -17.55 5.30
CA LEU A 70 1.06 -17.13 6.11
C LEU A 70 0.61 -16.44 7.41
N MET A 71 -0.44 -15.63 7.37
CA MET A 71 -0.95 -14.93 8.55
C MET A 71 -1.65 -15.87 9.54
N ASP A 72 -2.27 -16.92 9.03
CA ASP A 72 -2.96 -17.94 9.84
C ASP A 72 -1.96 -18.87 10.55
N ASP A 73 -0.74 -18.97 10.06
CA ASP A 73 0.30 -19.79 10.66
C ASP A 73 1.06 -19.06 11.76
N LYS A 74 0.65 -19.33 12.98
CA LYS A 74 1.27 -18.71 14.19
C LYS A 74 2.67 -19.23 14.52
N SER A 75 3.14 -20.28 13.85
CA SER A 75 4.50 -20.79 13.99
C SER A 75 5.53 -19.90 13.25
N LEU A 76 5.06 -19.11 12.30
CA LEU A 76 5.89 -18.18 11.54
C LEU A 76 6.18 -16.90 12.34
N SER A 77 7.38 -16.37 12.15
CA SER A 77 7.79 -15.13 12.80
C SER A 77 7.11 -13.90 12.21
N THR A 78 7.21 -12.78 12.92
CA THR A 78 6.78 -11.47 12.39
C THR A 78 7.49 -11.10 11.09
N TYR A 79 8.74 -11.55 10.90
CA TYR A 79 9.46 -11.35 9.63
C TYR A 79 8.75 -12.05 8.47
N ALA A 80 8.34 -13.30 8.66
CA ALA A 80 7.62 -14.08 7.67
C ALA A 80 6.27 -13.46 7.29
N HIS A 81 5.58 -12.86 8.25
CA HIS A 81 4.32 -12.15 8.00
C HIS A 81 4.50 -10.86 7.18
N ASN A 82 5.72 -10.30 7.15
CA ASN A 82 6.03 -9.05 6.45
C ASN A 82 6.76 -9.24 5.11
N ILE A 83 6.89 -10.45 4.62
CA ILE A 83 7.52 -10.70 3.32
C ILE A 83 6.68 -10.10 2.18
N LYS A 84 7.38 -9.76 1.10
CA LYS A 84 6.76 -9.31 -0.14
C LYS A 84 6.40 -10.50 -1.02
N ILE A 85 5.14 -10.59 -1.41
CA ILE A 85 4.62 -11.60 -2.32
C ILE A 85 4.27 -10.90 -3.63
N ILE A 86 4.90 -11.30 -4.72
CA ILE A 86 4.67 -10.75 -6.06
C ILE A 86 4.15 -11.88 -6.92
N THR A 87 2.93 -11.74 -7.43
CA THR A 87 2.34 -12.69 -8.37
C THR A 87 2.16 -12.04 -9.72
N THR A 88 2.59 -12.71 -10.76
CA THR A 88 2.54 -12.23 -12.13
C THR A 88 2.30 -13.40 -13.08
N ASP A 89 1.21 -13.36 -13.82
CA ASP A 89 0.83 -14.41 -14.77
C ASP A 89 0.87 -15.82 -14.14
N GLY A 90 0.42 -15.91 -12.88
CA GLY A 90 0.43 -17.14 -12.09
C GLY A 90 1.76 -17.50 -11.43
N MET A 91 2.83 -16.78 -11.72
CA MET A 91 4.16 -17.00 -11.10
C MET A 91 4.29 -16.17 -9.83
N VAL A 92 4.72 -16.79 -8.76
CA VAL A 92 4.88 -16.16 -7.43
C VAL A 92 6.37 -15.96 -7.14
N THR A 93 6.74 -14.75 -6.75
CA THR A 93 8.07 -14.44 -6.23
C THR A 93 7.95 -13.99 -4.77
N LEU A 94 8.66 -14.67 -3.89
CA LEU A 94 8.73 -14.36 -2.46
C LEU A 94 10.02 -13.61 -2.18
N LYS A 95 9.93 -12.44 -1.52
CA LYS A 95 11.08 -11.61 -1.15
C LYS A 95 10.95 -11.10 0.28
N GLY A 96 12.04 -11.06 0.99
CA GLY A 96 12.12 -10.47 2.31
C GLY A 96 12.93 -11.29 3.30
N PRO A 97 13.15 -10.75 4.51
CA PRO A 97 13.85 -11.45 5.55
C PRO A 97 12.95 -12.47 6.25
N VAL A 98 13.53 -13.59 6.64
CA VAL A 98 12.94 -14.62 7.50
C VAL A 98 13.90 -14.96 8.63
N ARG A 99 13.44 -15.65 9.67
CA ARG A 99 14.25 -15.93 10.86
C ARG A 99 15.18 -17.11 10.67
N SER A 100 14.78 -18.10 9.88
CA SER A 100 15.53 -19.34 9.69
C SER A 100 15.32 -19.94 8.31
N GLU A 101 16.14 -20.91 7.92
CA GLU A 101 15.96 -21.68 6.69
C GLU A 101 14.70 -22.58 6.76
N ASP A 102 14.35 -23.07 7.95
CA ASP A 102 13.11 -23.83 8.15
C ASP A 102 11.89 -22.98 7.84
N GLU A 103 11.89 -21.73 8.32
CA GLU A 103 10.82 -20.77 8.04
C GLU A 103 10.73 -20.43 6.55
N LYS A 104 11.88 -20.25 5.89
CA LYS A 104 11.96 -20.04 4.44
C LYS A 104 11.36 -21.21 3.67
N SER A 105 11.67 -22.44 4.06
CA SER A 105 11.15 -23.67 3.46
C SER A 105 9.64 -23.81 3.70
N ALA A 106 9.18 -23.51 4.91
CA ALA A 106 7.75 -23.55 5.26
C ALA A 106 6.91 -22.57 4.44
N ILE A 107 7.41 -21.35 4.26
CA ILE A 107 6.76 -20.32 3.45
C ILE A 107 6.69 -20.75 1.97
N GLU A 108 7.80 -21.27 1.45
CA GLU A 108 7.85 -21.78 0.08
C GLU A 108 6.86 -22.91 -0.15
N ALA A 109 6.79 -23.87 0.76
CA ALA A 109 5.84 -25.00 0.68
C ALA A 109 4.39 -24.51 0.64
N LYS A 110 4.02 -23.55 1.49
CA LYS A 110 2.68 -22.95 1.47
C LYS A 110 2.37 -22.22 0.16
N ALA A 111 3.33 -21.49 -0.37
CA ALA A 111 3.16 -20.79 -1.64
C ALA A 111 2.99 -21.79 -2.79
N ARG A 112 3.76 -22.89 -2.81
CA ARG A 112 3.64 -23.95 -3.81
C ARG A 112 2.29 -24.67 -3.78
N GLN A 113 1.75 -24.92 -2.61
CA GLN A 113 0.41 -25.51 -2.47
C GLN A 113 -0.69 -24.66 -3.10
N ILE A 114 -0.50 -23.35 -3.15
CA ILE A 114 -1.50 -22.41 -3.67
C ILE A 114 -1.27 -22.08 -5.15
N ALA A 115 -0.02 -21.83 -5.53
CA ALA A 115 0.35 -21.38 -6.88
C ALA A 115 0.81 -22.53 -7.80
N GLY A 116 1.14 -23.69 -7.24
CA GLY A 116 1.74 -24.81 -7.94
C GLY A 116 3.26 -24.85 -7.79
N ASP A 117 3.82 -26.06 -7.80
CA ASP A 117 5.22 -26.32 -7.49
C ASP A 117 6.22 -25.60 -8.40
N SER A 118 5.90 -25.51 -9.67
CA SER A 118 6.77 -24.90 -10.69
C SER A 118 6.68 -23.36 -10.76
N ASN A 119 5.74 -22.78 -10.04
CA ASN A 119 5.38 -21.36 -10.18
C ASN A 119 5.91 -20.48 -9.06
N VAL A 120 6.72 -21.02 -8.14
CA VAL A 120 7.23 -20.27 -6.98
C VAL A 120 8.73 -20.05 -7.08
N THR A 121 9.14 -18.78 -7.03
CA THR A 121 10.53 -18.36 -6.91
C THR A 121 10.76 -17.85 -5.48
N ASN A 122 11.66 -18.52 -4.75
CA ASN A 122 11.99 -18.18 -3.37
C ASN A 122 13.24 -17.32 -3.29
N ASN A 123 13.06 -16.00 -3.12
CA ASN A 123 14.13 -15.02 -2.89
C ASN A 123 14.10 -14.49 -1.44
N LEU A 124 13.73 -15.34 -0.49
CA LEU A 124 13.79 -15.01 0.92
C LEU A 124 15.23 -15.10 1.45
N THR A 125 15.59 -14.19 2.33
CA THR A 125 16.90 -14.15 2.98
C THR A 125 16.75 -14.37 4.47
N VAL A 126 17.63 -15.21 5.04
CA VAL A 126 17.65 -15.40 6.50
C VAL A 126 18.28 -14.17 7.14
N ALA A 127 17.50 -13.46 7.96
CA ALA A 127 17.99 -12.33 8.71
C ALA A 127 18.82 -12.82 9.91
N PRO A 128 19.97 -12.18 10.21
CA PRO A 128 20.72 -12.51 11.39
C PRO A 128 19.86 -12.26 12.65
N PRO A 129 20.03 -13.06 13.72
CA PRO A 129 19.34 -12.80 14.97
C PRO A 129 19.68 -11.39 15.46
N LYS A 130 18.68 -10.65 15.89
CA LYS A 130 18.91 -9.36 16.55
C LYS A 130 19.65 -9.62 17.85
N GLN A 131 20.86 -9.08 17.94
CA GLN A 131 21.63 -9.02 19.19
C GLN A 131 20.99 -7.98 20.13
#